data_d49497297c93247a2b315beb69e61f0f
#
_entry.id   d49497297c93247a2b315beb69e61f0f
#
_cell.length_a   1.000
_cell.length_b   1.000
_cell.length_c   1.000
_cell.angle_alpha   90.00
_cell.angle_beta   90.00
_cell.angle_gamma   90.00
#
_symmetry.space_group_name_H-M   'P 1'
#
loop_
_entity.id
_entity.type
_entity.pdbx_description
1 polymer ?
#
loop_
_entity_poly.entity_id
_entity_poly.type
_entity_poly.pdbx_seq_one_letter_code
_entity_poly.pdbx_strand_id
1 'polypeptide(L)'
;MQRARVASFNVKNLIGADKEYYKFQQYTEEEYAWKSDWLAEQIVTMDADVVGFQEIFEEAALRDVSEEADEIGEESNEVSVPDRSKRYRKRAIFRKLSYTGYKDAALAFAPNVNDGEAGHRRPGVAILSRFGFEGKPEVIQDLSEPLEIPFQDMGGGDGGHYRISRLSGP
;
A
#
# COMPACT_ATOMS: atom_id res chain seq x y z
N MET A 1 7.58 -11.94 24.61
CA MET A 1 8.13 -11.35 23.38
C MET A 1 6.94 -10.89 22.56
N GLN A 2 6.77 -9.61 22.35
CA GLN A 2 5.68 -9.04 21.52
C GLN A 2 6.05 -9.24 20.05
N ARG A 3 5.12 -9.77 19.25
CA ARG A 3 5.33 -10.01 17.83
C ARG A 3 4.53 -8.98 17.06
N ALA A 4 5.14 -8.34 16.07
CA ALA A 4 4.48 -7.48 15.11
C ALA A 4 4.39 -8.18 13.75
N ARG A 5 3.28 -7.96 13.03
CA ARG A 5 3.11 -8.36 11.64
C ARG A 5 3.40 -7.17 10.75
N VAL A 6 4.27 -7.35 9.78
CA VAL A 6 4.61 -6.32 8.79
C VAL A 6 4.27 -6.86 7.42
N ALA A 7 3.59 -6.08 6.62
CA ALA A 7 3.23 -6.39 5.24
C ALA A 7 3.77 -5.35 4.27
N SER A 8 3.93 -5.76 3.01
CA SER A 8 4.18 -4.88 1.87
C SER A 8 3.14 -5.20 0.81
N PHE A 9 2.47 -4.18 0.29
CA PHE A 9 1.32 -4.36 -0.57
C PHE A 9 1.32 -3.34 -1.71
N ASN A 10 1.55 -3.82 -2.94
CA ASN A 10 1.34 -3.02 -4.15
C ASN A 10 -0.15 -3.06 -4.49
N VAL A 11 -0.81 -1.90 -4.44
CA VAL A 11 -2.25 -1.77 -4.66
C VAL A 11 -2.62 -1.48 -6.12
N LYS A 12 -1.65 -1.49 -7.01
CA LYS A 12 -1.83 -1.32 -8.45
C LYS A 12 -2.66 -0.08 -8.81
N ASN A 13 -2.04 1.09 -8.63
CA ASN A 13 -2.62 2.38 -9.00
C ASN A 13 -3.89 2.74 -8.20
N LEU A 14 -3.77 2.95 -6.90
CA LEU A 14 -4.89 3.41 -6.08
C LEU A 14 -5.06 4.92 -6.24
N ILE A 15 -6.15 5.31 -6.88
CA ILE A 15 -6.60 6.68 -7.09
C ILE A 15 -8.13 6.70 -7.03
N GLY A 16 -8.73 7.81 -6.59
CA GLY A 16 -10.19 7.94 -6.54
C GLY A 16 -10.85 7.84 -7.91
N ALA A 17 -12.17 7.58 -7.91
CA ALA A 17 -12.97 7.49 -9.13
C ALA A 17 -12.90 8.78 -9.96
N ASP A 18 -13.11 8.66 -11.26
CA ASP A 18 -13.17 9.75 -12.24
C ASP A 18 -11.92 10.65 -12.29
N LYS A 19 -10.81 10.18 -11.74
CA LYS A 19 -9.53 10.87 -11.79
C LYS A 19 -8.59 10.18 -12.76
N GLU A 20 -8.04 10.96 -13.67
CA GLU A 20 -7.10 10.49 -14.68
C GLU A 20 -5.72 10.18 -14.07
N TYR A 21 -5.16 9.04 -14.45
CA TYR A 21 -3.77 8.68 -14.18
C TYR A 21 -3.11 8.16 -15.45
N TYR A 22 -1.81 8.32 -15.57
CA TYR A 22 -1.05 8.00 -16.79
C TYR A 22 -1.61 8.60 -18.08
N LYS A 23 -2.23 9.80 -18.01
CA LYS A 23 -2.77 10.57 -19.16
C LYS A 23 -4.04 10.05 -19.84
N PHE A 24 -4.48 8.82 -19.56
CA PHE A 24 -5.59 8.22 -20.31
C PHE A 24 -6.35 7.14 -19.55
N GLN A 25 -5.97 6.86 -18.32
CA GLN A 25 -6.62 5.84 -17.50
C GLN A 25 -7.37 6.51 -16.35
N GLN A 26 -8.55 6.02 -16.09
CA GLN A 26 -9.36 6.42 -14.93
C GLN A 26 -10.23 5.23 -14.53
N TYR A 27 -10.63 5.19 -13.27
CA TYR A 27 -11.66 4.28 -12.80
C TYR A 27 -13.00 4.98 -12.85
N THR A 28 -14.05 4.29 -13.30
CA THR A 28 -15.43 4.67 -13.02
C THR A 28 -15.71 4.50 -11.53
N GLU A 29 -16.82 5.07 -11.04
CA GLU A 29 -17.24 4.87 -9.64
C GLU A 29 -17.42 3.38 -9.30
N GLU A 30 -18.00 2.59 -10.21
CA GLU A 30 -18.22 1.14 -10.02
C GLU A 30 -16.90 0.36 -9.98
N GLU A 31 -15.96 0.66 -10.86
CA GLU A 31 -14.63 0.04 -10.87
C GLU A 31 -13.81 0.40 -9.64
N TYR A 32 -13.91 1.64 -9.19
CA TYR A 32 -13.26 2.09 -7.96
C TYR A 32 -13.84 1.40 -6.73
N ALA A 33 -15.16 1.33 -6.61
CA ALA A 33 -15.82 0.66 -5.51
C ALA A 33 -15.42 -0.82 -5.44
N TRP A 34 -15.51 -1.55 -6.57
CA TRP A 34 -15.08 -2.95 -6.61
C TRP A 34 -13.62 -3.14 -6.21
N LYS A 35 -12.74 -2.22 -6.63
CA LYS A 35 -11.32 -2.25 -6.28
C LYS A 35 -11.10 -1.95 -4.80
N SER A 36 -11.81 -0.96 -4.25
CA SER A 36 -11.76 -0.58 -2.83
C SER A 36 -12.16 -1.75 -1.96
N ASP A 37 -13.32 -2.35 -2.22
CA ASP A 37 -13.83 -3.54 -1.53
C ASP A 37 -12.78 -4.66 -1.49
N TRP A 38 -12.22 -4.99 -2.66
CA TRP A 38 -11.22 -6.05 -2.74
C TRP A 38 -9.95 -5.72 -1.95
N LEU A 39 -9.46 -4.48 -2.01
CA LEU A 39 -8.29 -4.05 -1.27
C LEU A 39 -8.54 -4.08 0.25
N ALA A 40 -9.73 -3.64 0.68
CA ALA A 40 -10.15 -3.68 2.07
C ALA A 40 -10.18 -5.13 2.61
N GLU A 41 -10.74 -6.07 1.86
CA GLU A 41 -10.70 -7.50 2.20
C GLU A 41 -9.27 -8.03 2.35
N GLN A 42 -8.32 -7.61 1.47
CA GLN A 42 -6.93 -8.00 1.58
C GLN A 42 -6.28 -7.44 2.86
N ILE A 43 -6.56 -6.18 3.21
CA ILE A 43 -6.05 -5.55 4.43
C ILE A 43 -6.53 -6.29 5.67
N VAL A 44 -7.82 -6.63 5.73
CA VAL A 44 -8.39 -7.46 6.82
C VAL A 44 -7.73 -8.83 6.88
N THR A 45 -7.51 -9.46 5.72
CA THR A 45 -6.87 -10.79 5.64
C THR A 45 -5.43 -10.76 6.13
N MET A 46 -4.67 -9.74 5.78
CA MET A 46 -3.29 -9.55 6.24
C MET A 46 -3.23 -9.30 7.74
N ASP A 47 -4.18 -8.56 8.29
CA ASP A 47 -4.24 -8.13 9.70
C ASP A 47 -2.85 -7.74 10.21
N ALA A 48 -2.16 -6.90 9.45
CA ALA A 48 -0.79 -6.50 9.74
C ALA A 48 -0.75 -5.26 10.64
N ASP A 49 0.22 -5.19 11.52
CA ASP A 49 0.41 -4.05 12.42
C ASP A 49 1.04 -2.85 11.70
N VAL A 50 1.84 -3.13 10.66
CA VAL A 50 2.45 -2.13 9.80
C VAL A 50 2.32 -2.60 8.35
N VAL A 51 1.83 -1.74 7.47
CA VAL A 51 1.72 -2.02 6.04
C VAL A 51 2.44 -0.93 5.24
N GLY A 52 3.40 -1.34 4.41
CA GLY A 52 3.98 -0.48 3.39
C GLY A 52 3.22 -0.65 2.07
N PHE A 53 2.66 0.44 1.56
CA PHE A 53 1.91 0.46 0.32
C PHE A 53 2.71 1.05 -0.82
N GLN A 54 2.54 0.52 -2.02
CA GLN A 54 3.10 1.03 -3.27
C GLN A 54 1.96 1.30 -4.26
N GLU A 55 2.24 2.22 -5.17
CA GLU A 55 1.32 2.67 -6.22
C GLU A 55 0.08 3.39 -5.69
N ILE A 56 0.29 4.25 -4.69
CA ILE A 56 -0.72 5.16 -4.16
C ILE A 56 -0.61 6.52 -4.87
N PHE A 57 -1.67 6.98 -5.50
CA PHE A 57 -1.74 8.31 -6.11
C PHE A 57 -2.28 9.38 -5.16
N GLU A 58 -3.14 8.97 -4.23
CA GLU A 58 -3.83 9.88 -3.31
C GLU A 58 -3.94 9.28 -1.92
N GLU A 59 -3.62 10.09 -0.91
CA GLU A 59 -3.77 9.68 0.48
C GLU A 59 -5.24 9.39 0.83
N ALA A 60 -6.17 10.21 0.31
CA ALA A 60 -7.60 10.05 0.57
C ALA A 60 -8.10 8.66 0.14
N ALA A 61 -7.73 8.19 -1.06
CA ALA A 61 -8.14 6.88 -1.52
C ALA A 61 -7.62 5.72 -0.63
N LEU A 62 -6.43 5.87 -0.02
CA LEU A 62 -5.94 4.87 0.93
C LEU A 62 -6.68 4.95 2.27
N ARG A 63 -7.10 6.14 2.71
CA ARG A 63 -7.93 6.30 3.91
C ARG A 63 -9.29 5.66 3.73
N ASP A 64 -9.95 5.90 2.60
CA ASP A 64 -11.25 5.30 2.27
C ASP A 64 -11.17 3.76 2.33
N VAL A 65 -10.17 3.16 1.68
CA VAL A 65 -9.92 1.70 1.72
C VAL A 65 -9.64 1.21 3.15
N SER A 66 -8.94 2.00 3.97
CA SER A 66 -8.63 1.62 5.34
C SER A 66 -9.86 1.66 6.25
N GLU A 67 -10.74 2.64 6.05
CA GLU A 67 -12.01 2.78 6.76
C GLU A 67 -12.95 1.62 6.41
N GLU A 68 -13.05 1.27 5.13
CA GLU A 68 -13.81 0.11 4.66
C GLU A 68 -13.25 -1.21 5.21
N ALA A 69 -11.92 -1.35 5.29
CA ALA A 69 -11.30 -2.50 5.93
C ALA A 69 -11.66 -2.62 7.41
N ASP A 70 -11.82 -1.49 8.11
CA ASP A 70 -12.23 -1.48 9.50
C ASP A 70 -13.68 -1.95 9.66
N GLU A 71 -14.58 -1.53 8.79
CA GLU A 71 -15.98 -2.00 8.78
C GLU A 71 -16.07 -3.51 8.55
N ILE A 72 -15.41 -4.01 7.49
CA ILE A 72 -15.34 -5.47 7.20
C ILE A 72 -14.72 -6.25 8.36
N GLY A 73 -13.65 -5.70 8.95
CA GLY A 73 -12.94 -6.32 10.05
C GLY A 73 -13.76 -6.39 11.35
N GLU A 74 -14.52 -5.35 11.67
CA GLU A 74 -15.44 -5.34 12.81
C GLU A 74 -16.54 -6.40 12.65
N GLU A 75 -17.16 -6.48 11.47
CA GLU A 75 -18.13 -7.53 11.16
C GLU A 75 -17.50 -8.94 11.26
N SER A 76 -16.26 -9.09 10.78
CA SER A 76 -15.54 -10.36 10.83
C SER A 76 -15.22 -10.82 12.26
N ASN A 77 -15.08 -9.91 13.22
CA ASN A 77 -14.86 -10.25 14.63
C ASN A 77 -16.06 -10.96 15.27
N GLU A 78 -17.25 -10.79 14.73
CA GLU A 78 -18.45 -11.48 15.19
C GLU A 78 -18.57 -12.92 14.65
N VAL A 79 -17.81 -13.24 13.62
CA VAL A 79 -17.84 -14.55 12.96
C VAL A 79 -16.79 -15.50 13.55
N SER A 80 -17.21 -16.75 13.82
CA SER A 80 -16.29 -17.81 14.21
C SER A 80 -15.74 -18.53 12.98
N VAL A 81 -14.43 -18.51 12.80
CA VAL A 81 -13.75 -19.17 11.67
C VAL A 81 -13.01 -20.43 12.12
N PRO A 82 -12.86 -21.43 11.23
CA PRO A 82 -12.08 -22.63 11.54
C PRO A 82 -10.61 -22.29 11.81
N ASP A 83 -10.08 -22.68 12.95
CA ASP A 83 -8.65 -22.59 13.23
C ASP A 83 -7.91 -23.74 12.53
N ARG A 84 -7.34 -23.43 11.35
CA ARG A 84 -6.62 -24.42 10.54
C ARG A 84 -5.35 -24.95 11.19
N SER A 85 -4.82 -24.24 12.18
CA SER A 85 -3.62 -24.66 12.93
C SER A 85 -3.91 -25.71 14.00
N LYS A 86 -5.17 -25.86 14.37
CA LYS A 86 -5.60 -26.75 15.45
C LYS A 86 -6.67 -27.72 14.97
N ARG A 87 -6.44 -28.99 15.20
CA ARG A 87 -7.40 -30.05 14.97
C ARG A 87 -7.44 -30.97 16.19
N TYR A 88 -8.60 -31.21 16.70
CA TYR A 88 -8.79 -32.19 17.75
C TYR A 88 -9.71 -33.31 17.26
N ARG A 89 -9.17 -34.55 17.17
CA ARG A 89 -9.93 -35.76 16.76
C ARG A 89 -10.77 -35.57 15.50
N LYS A 90 -10.20 -34.98 14.46
CA LYS A 90 -10.86 -34.65 13.16
C LYS A 90 -11.98 -33.58 13.26
N ARG A 91 -12.18 -32.93 14.39
CA ARG A 91 -13.13 -31.83 14.52
C ARG A 91 -12.40 -30.49 14.29
N ALA A 92 -13.06 -29.59 13.56
CA ALA A 92 -12.58 -28.22 13.44
C ALA A 92 -12.71 -27.53 14.79
N ILE A 93 -11.64 -26.84 15.20
CA ILE A 93 -11.68 -25.89 16.31
C ILE A 93 -11.91 -24.53 15.69
N PHE A 94 -12.91 -23.83 16.21
CA PHE A 94 -13.23 -22.47 15.75
C PHE A 94 -12.60 -21.45 16.69
N ARG A 95 -12.15 -20.34 16.12
CA ARG A 95 -11.72 -19.15 16.85
C ARG A 95 -12.47 -17.95 16.35
N LYS A 96 -12.71 -16.98 17.20
CA LYS A 96 -13.10 -15.65 16.77
C LYS A 96 -11.88 -14.97 16.14
N LEU A 97 -12.11 -14.19 15.12
CA LEU A 97 -11.11 -13.25 14.61
C LEU A 97 -10.95 -12.15 15.66
N SER A 98 -9.75 -11.57 15.72
CA SER A 98 -9.46 -10.45 16.60
C SER A 98 -8.77 -9.36 15.76
N TYR A 99 -9.46 -8.93 14.73
CA TYR A 99 -9.00 -7.84 13.89
C TYR A 99 -8.98 -6.55 14.72
N THR A 100 -7.86 -5.88 14.70
CA THR A 100 -7.70 -4.54 15.26
C THR A 100 -7.67 -3.57 14.10
N GLY A 101 -8.60 -2.64 14.05
CA GLY A 101 -8.75 -1.69 12.96
C GLY A 101 -7.55 -0.75 12.79
N TYR A 102 -7.65 0.11 11.80
CA TYR A 102 -6.68 1.15 11.49
C TYR A 102 -7.22 2.57 11.76
N LYS A 103 -8.38 2.69 12.40
CA LYS A 103 -9.04 3.96 12.68
C LYS A 103 -8.12 4.97 13.37
N ASP A 104 -7.31 4.50 14.30
CA ASP A 104 -6.35 5.32 15.04
C ASP A 104 -4.91 5.13 14.55
N ALA A 105 -4.73 4.47 13.41
CA ALA A 105 -3.41 4.21 12.85
C ALA A 105 -2.77 5.48 12.29
N ALA A 106 -1.48 5.58 12.45
CA ALA A 106 -0.70 6.64 11.84
C ALA A 106 -0.45 6.33 10.36
N LEU A 107 -0.72 7.30 9.50
CA LEU A 107 -0.47 7.22 8.07
C LEU A 107 0.59 8.25 7.67
N ALA A 108 1.62 7.78 6.97
CA ALA A 108 2.57 8.63 6.28
C ALA A 108 2.50 8.35 4.78
N PHE A 109 2.20 9.38 3.99
CA PHE A 109 2.13 9.32 2.54
C PHE A 109 3.26 10.14 1.92
N ALA A 110 3.99 9.52 1.01
CA ALA A 110 5.02 10.15 0.22
C ALA A 110 4.54 10.24 -1.24
N PRO A 111 3.97 11.39 -1.65
CA PRO A 111 3.53 11.58 -3.02
C PRO A 111 4.72 11.62 -3.96
N ASN A 112 4.57 11.03 -5.13
CA ASN A 112 5.53 11.17 -6.21
C ASN A 112 5.13 12.37 -7.07
N VAL A 113 5.61 13.55 -6.70
CA VAL A 113 5.30 14.78 -7.41
C VAL A 113 6.42 15.08 -8.39
N ASN A 114 6.09 15.16 -9.68
CA ASN A 114 6.99 15.73 -10.67
C ASN A 114 6.78 17.24 -10.72
N ASP A 115 7.80 17.99 -10.36
CA ASP A 115 7.81 19.42 -10.57
C ASP A 115 7.70 19.73 -12.07
N GLY A 116 6.63 20.38 -12.48
CA GLY A 116 6.53 21.12 -13.72
C GLY A 116 5.60 20.65 -14.81
N GLU A 117 5.01 19.47 -14.76
CA GLU A 117 3.97 19.10 -15.73
C GLU A 117 2.62 18.92 -15.04
N ALA A 118 1.77 19.94 -15.12
CA ALA A 118 0.36 19.83 -14.75
C ALA A 118 -0.27 18.65 -15.53
N GLY A 119 -0.78 17.67 -14.80
CA GLY A 119 -1.48 16.52 -15.39
C GLY A 119 -0.76 15.17 -15.31
N HIS A 120 0.49 15.11 -14.85
CA HIS A 120 1.16 13.82 -14.67
C HIS A 120 1.14 13.41 -13.21
N ARG A 121 0.10 12.69 -12.82
CA ARG A 121 0.09 12.01 -11.53
C ARG A 121 0.94 10.76 -11.63
N ARG A 122 1.85 10.60 -10.70
CA ARG A 122 2.67 9.38 -10.55
C ARG A 122 2.35 8.72 -9.21
N PRO A 123 2.42 7.39 -9.13
CA PRO A 123 2.17 6.70 -7.89
C PRO A 123 3.26 6.95 -6.88
N GLY A 124 2.87 7.24 -5.65
CA GLY A 124 3.73 7.36 -4.50
C GLY A 124 3.71 6.08 -3.64
N VAL A 125 4.20 6.21 -2.42
CA VAL A 125 4.22 5.15 -1.42
C VAL A 125 3.61 5.65 -0.11
N ALA A 126 3.12 4.72 0.71
CA ALA A 126 2.59 5.05 2.02
C ALA A 126 2.97 4.00 3.07
N ILE A 127 2.97 4.39 4.33
CA ILE A 127 3.08 3.49 5.48
C ILE A 127 1.89 3.73 6.39
N LEU A 128 1.18 2.67 6.73
CA LEU A 128 0.12 2.65 7.71
C LEU A 128 0.58 1.85 8.93
N SER A 129 0.50 2.41 10.12
CA SER A 129 1.01 1.79 11.35
C SER A 129 0.04 1.92 12.52
N ARG A 130 -0.34 0.79 13.10
CA ARG A 130 -1.12 0.73 14.36
C ARG A 130 -0.33 1.22 15.58
N PHE A 131 0.99 1.26 15.48
CA PHE A 131 1.86 1.68 16.59
C PHE A 131 2.14 3.18 16.62
N GLY A 132 1.70 3.93 15.58
CA GLY A 132 2.10 5.32 15.41
C GLY A 132 3.51 5.47 14.83
N PHE A 133 4.03 6.70 14.87
CA PHE A 133 5.39 7.03 14.46
C PHE A 133 6.12 7.73 15.61
N GLU A 134 7.40 7.44 15.75
CA GLU A 134 8.27 8.20 16.62
C GLU A 134 8.76 9.46 15.85
N GLY A 135 8.19 10.60 16.20
CA GLY A 135 8.46 11.86 15.52
C GLY A 135 7.65 12.07 14.23
N LYS A 136 8.01 13.10 13.48
CA LYS A 136 7.37 13.44 12.21
C LYS A 136 8.00 12.63 11.07
N PRO A 137 7.21 11.91 10.28
CA PRO A 137 7.73 11.25 9.09
C PRO A 137 8.38 12.23 8.12
N GLU A 138 9.53 11.85 7.59
CA GLU A 138 10.23 12.61 6.55
C GLU A 138 10.12 11.88 5.22
N VAL A 139 9.85 12.65 4.16
CA VAL A 139 9.82 12.13 2.79
C VAL A 139 11.16 12.45 2.14
N ILE A 140 11.94 11.41 1.86
CA ILE A 140 13.22 11.51 1.16
C ILE A 140 12.98 11.09 -0.29
N GLN A 141 13.00 12.05 -1.20
CA GLN A 141 12.79 11.79 -2.63
C GLN A 141 14.09 11.93 -3.42
N ASP A 142 14.90 12.90 -3.09
CA ASP A 142 16.13 13.18 -3.81
C ASP A 142 17.34 12.59 -3.09
N LEU A 143 18.24 12.01 -3.84
CA LEU A 143 19.53 11.57 -3.32
C LEU A 143 20.47 12.77 -3.27
N SER A 144 21.20 12.91 -2.15
CA SER A 144 22.23 13.95 -2.02
C SER A 144 23.32 13.83 -3.08
N GLU A 145 23.64 12.59 -3.43
CA GLU A 145 24.52 12.25 -4.55
C GLU A 145 23.80 11.26 -5.46
N PRO A 146 23.71 11.52 -6.77
CA PRO A 146 23.12 10.58 -7.71
C PRO A 146 23.89 9.27 -7.75
N LEU A 147 23.16 8.17 -7.77
CA LEU A 147 23.75 6.84 -7.99
C LEU A 147 23.92 6.63 -9.49
N GLU A 148 25.13 6.34 -9.92
CA GLU A 148 25.44 5.98 -11.31
C GLU A 148 25.68 4.47 -11.40
N ILE A 149 24.85 3.79 -12.18
CA ILE A 149 24.95 2.34 -12.40
C ILE A 149 25.44 2.13 -13.84
N PRO A 150 26.64 1.63 -14.04
CA PRO A 150 27.13 1.30 -15.38
C PRO A 150 26.31 0.16 -15.97
N PHE A 151 26.00 0.24 -17.24
CA PHE A 151 25.40 -0.87 -17.97
C PHE A 151 26.17 -1.16 -19.27
N GLN A 152 26.16 -2.42 -19.68
CA GLN A 152 26.73 -2.85 -20.94
C GLN A 152 25.63 -2.93 -21.99
N ASP A 153 25.85 -2.30 -23.14
CA ASP A 153 24.95 -2.46 -24.28
C ASP A 153 25.15 -3.87 -24.87
N MET A 154 24.16 -4.74 -24.69
CA MET A 154 24.17 -6.10 -25.24
C MET A 154 24.04 -6.13 -26.77
N GLY A 155 23.73 -5.02 -27.42
CA GLY A 155 23.63 -4.85 -28.87
C GLY A 155 24.95 -4.46 -29.55
N GLY A 156 26.07 -4.33 -28.82
CA GLY A 156 27.38 -4.02 -29.35
C GLY A 156 27.68 -2.52 -29.50
N GLY A 157 26.87 -1.67 -28.89
CA GLY A 157 27.16 -0.24 -28.72
C GLY A 157 28.07 0.03 -27.52
N ASP A 158 28.53 1.26 -27.39
CA ASP A 158 29.22 1.72 -26.19
C ASP A 158 28.24 1.68 -25.01
N GLY A 159 28.64 1.06 -23.90
CA GLY A 159 27.89 1.05 -22.66
C GLY A 159 27.65 2.47 -22.14
N GLY A 160 26.73 2.61 -21.20
CA GLY A 160 26.38 3.89 -20.59
C GLY A 160 26.21 3.76 -19.08
N HIS A 161 25.64 4.80 -18.48
CA HIS A 161 25.31 4.81 -17.07
C HIS A 161 23.85 5.21 -16.89
N TYR A 162 23.13 4.44 -16.04
CA TYR A 162 21.87 4.89 -15.47
C TYR A 162 22.16 5.81 -14.30
N ARG A 163 21.62 7.01 -14.34
CA ARG A 163 21.72 7.96 -13.25
C ARG A 163 20.41 7.97 -12.46
N ILE A 164 20.49 7.54 -11.21
CA ILE A 164 19.38 7.59 -10.28
C ILE A 164 19.62 8.77 -9.34
N SER A 165 18.83 9.82 -9.47
CA SER A 165 18.87 10.99 -8.59
C SER A 165 17.71 11.04 -7.60
N ARG A 166 16.70 10.19 -7.78
CA ARG A 166 15.49 10.12 -6.93
C ARG A 166 15.21 8.69 -6.54
N LEU A 167 14.66 8.51 -5.33
CA LEU A 167 14.27 7.20 -4.79
C LEU A 167 12.93 6.70 -5.32
N SER A 168 12.06 7.60 -5.80
CA SER A 168 10.85 7.24 -6.51
C SER A 168 11.17 7.10 -7.99
N GLY A 169 11.16 5.88 -8.50
CA GLY A 169 11.46 5.58 -9.90
C GLY A 169 10.53 6.28 -10.90
N PRO A 170 10.85 6.15 -12.20
CA PRO A 170 10.11 6.78 -13.27
C PRO A 170 8.68 6.26 -13.38
#